data_135c993dd18a079b94aee09937caf1ce
#
_entry.id   135c993dd18a079b94aee09937caf1ce
#
_cell.length_a   1.000
_cell.length_b   1.000
_cell.length_c   1.000
_cell.angle_alpha   90.00
_cell.angle_beta   90.00
_cell.angle_gamma   90.00
#
_symmetry.space_group_name_H-M   'P 1'
#
loop_
_entity.id
_entity.type
_entity.pdbx_description
1 polymer ?
#
loop_
_entity_poly.entity_id
_entity_poly.type
_entity_poly.pdbx_seq_one_letter_code
_entity_poly.pdbx_strand_id
1 'polypeptide(L)'
;MTTTDGIQDNDWEEVMSLAAAVANQTGLGLDAGLERKRLMRALDRLEQKYGRLPSILSTRADYVDDANISLSLLKEAYVSADEDSDLKNKVIIGSSIAEMYLDSFDNKSRAGFWVKTLKKDLEKYSGDEYFNELYIELAQRLEE
;
A
#
# COMPACT_ATOMS: atom_id res chain seq x y z
N MET A 1 -11.72 7.95 8.04
CA MET A 1 -11.45 6.83 7.14
C MET A 1 -11.09 5.60 7.95
N THR A 2 -11.75 4.49 7.72
CA THR A 2 -11.56 3.26 8.48
C THR A 2 -10.59 2.32 7.78
N THR A 3 -9.86 1.53 8.58
CA THR A 3 -9.10 0.39 8.07
C THR A 3 -9.92 -0.89 8.24
N THR A 4 -9.50 -1.96 7.59
CA THR A 4 -10.17 -3.27 7.70
C THR A 4 -9.43 -4.23 8.62
N ASP A 5 -8.32 -3.81 9.20
CA ASP A 5 -7.46 -4.68 10.03
C ASP A 5 -7.45 -4.32 11.52
N GLY A 6 -8.45 -3.57 11.97
CA GLY A 6 -8.70 -3.39 13.39
C GLY A 6 -8.13 -2.14 14.03
N ILE A 7 -7.56 -1.22 13.26
CA ILE A 7 -7.06 0.05 13.81
C ILE A 7 -8.25 0.97 14.08
N GLN A 8 -8.26 1.60 15.26
CA GLN A 8 -9.33 2.55 15.60
C GLN A 8 -9.27 3.78 14.70
N ASP A 9 -10.42 4.34 14.37
CA ASP A 9 -10.54 5.44 13.41
C ASP A 9 -9.70 6.66 13.81
N ASN A 10 -9.73 7.05 15.08
CA ASN A 10 -8.97 8.22 15.54
C ASN A 10 -7.46 8.01 15.43
N ASP A 11 -6.99 6.79 15.67
CA ASP A 11 -5.56 6.47 15.49
C ASP A 11 -5.17 6.55 14.02
N TRP A 12 -6.02 6.05 13.13
CA TRP A 12 -5.72 6.08 11.70
C TRP A 12 -5.86 7.48 11.10
N GLU A 13 -6.76 8.31 11.62
CA GLU A 13 -6.90 9.70 11.18
C GLU A 13 -5.59 10.49 11.37
N GLU A 14 -4.86 10.23 12.45
CA GLU A 14 -3.55 10.87 12.64
C GLU A 14 -2.60 10.53 11.50
N VAL A 15 -2.53 9.24 11.12
CA VAL A 15 -1.70 8.79 9.99
C VAL A 15 -2.12 9.48 8.70
N MET A 16 -3.42 9.51 8.41
CA MET A 16 -3.95 10.13 7.20
C MET A 16 -3.68 11.63 7.16
N SER A 17 -3.80 12.33 8.28
CA SER A 17 -3.50 13.75 8.36
C SER A 17 -2.02 14.04 8.11
N LEU A 18 -1.14 13.22 8.66
CA LEU A 18 0.31 13.36 8.45
C LEU A 18 0.69 13.02 7.00
N ALA A 19 0.08 12.00 6.42
CA ALA A 19 0.30 11.65 5.02
C ALA A 19 -0.14 12.78 4.09
N ALA A 20 -1.29 13.40 4.38
CA ALA A 20 -1.77 14.55 3.63
C ALA A 20 -0.80 15.74 3.76
N ALA A 21 -0.23 15.97 4.94
CA ALA A 21 0.76 17.04 5.14
C ALA A 21 2.02 16.79 4.31
N VAL A 22 2.51 15.54 4.24
CA VAL A 22 3.65 15.18 3.38
C VAL A 22 3.31 15.48 1.92
N ALA A 23 2.14 15.04 1.45
CA ALA A 23 1.71 15.25 0.06
C ALA A 23 1.58 16.73 -0.28
N ASN A 24 1.02 17.54 0.63
CA ASN A 24 0.86 18.98 0.43
C ASN A 24 2.19 19.69 0.33
N GLN A 25 3.14 19.39 1.23
CA GLN A 25 4.47 20.00 1.18
C GLN A 25 5.21 19.63 -0.11
N THR A 26 5.17 18.34 -0.48
CA THR A 26 5.80 17.85 -1.71
C THR A 26 5.17 18.50 -2.94
N GLY A 27 3.84 18.61 -2.98
CA GLY A 27 3.12 19.22 -4.08
C GLY A 27 3.42 20.71 -4.28
N LEU A 28 3.82 21.40 -3.19
CA LEU A 28 4.24 22.79 -3.24
C LEU A 28 5.74 22.96 -3.54
N GLY A 29 6.46 21.85 -3.73
CA GLY A 29 7.90 21.89 -3.94
C GLY A 29 8.69 22.16 -2.67
N LEU A 30 8.08 22.01 -1.49
CA LEU A 30 8.71 22.26 -0.21
C LEU A 30 9.26 20.97 0.39
N ASP A 31 10.21 21.10 1.33
CA ASP A 31 10.78 19.97 2.04
C ASP A 31 9.76 19.40 3.03
N ALA A 32 9.45 18.11 2.90
CA ALA A 32 8.52 17.39 3.76
C ALA A 32 9.22 16.51 4.80
N GLY A 33 10.51 16.75 5.06
CA GLY A 33 11.31 15.91 5.95
C GLY A 33 10.77 15.81 7.38
N LEU A 34 10.29 16.93 7.94
CA LEU A 34 9.70 16.95 9.29
C LEU A 34 8.39 16.18 9.35
N GLU A 35 7.53 16.39 8.35
CA GLU A 35 6.23 15.73 8.24
C GLU A 35 6.40 14.22 8.08
N ARG A 36 7.37 13.78 7.27
CA ARG A 36 7.71 12.36 7.11
C ARG A 36 8.18 11.74 8.42
N LYS A 37 9.02 12.44 9.18
CA LYS A 37 9.48 11.95 10.48
C LYS A 37 8.32 11.78 11.46
N ARG A 38 7.40 12.75 11.48
CA ARG A 38 6.20 12.67 12.32
C ARG A 38 5.31 11.48 11.92
N LEU A 39 5.15 11.27 10.61
CA LEU A 39 4.40 10.14 10.09
C LEU A 39 5.04 8.81 10.51
N MET A 40 6.35 8.68 10.37
CA MET A 40 7.05 7.46 10.74
C MET A 40 6.95 7.18 12.24
N ARG A 41 6.99 8.21 13.07
CA ARG A 41 6.80 8.07 14.52
C ARG A 41 5.38 7.62 14.86
N ALA A 42 4.38 8.16 14.15
CA ALA A 42 2.99 7.73 14.33
C ALA A 42 2.85 6.25 13.97
N LEU A 43 3.43 5.82 12.85
CA LEU A 43 3.43 4.42 12.46
C LEU A 43 4.13 3.52 13.48
N ASP A 44 5.23 3.99 14.07
CA ASP A 44 5.94 3.26 15.14
C ASP A 44 5.02 3.06 16.35
N ARG A 45 4.30 4.10 16.77
CA ARG A 45 3.35 4.00 17.90
C ARG A 45 2.23 3.02 17.60
N LEU A 46 1.70 3.05 16.38
CA LEU A 46 0.63 2.14 15.99
C LEU A 46 1.12 0.69 15.90
N GLU A 47 2.32 0.49 15.41
CA GLU A 47 2.90 -0.85 15.35
C GLU A 47 3.09 -1.44 16.75
N GLN A 48 3.50 -0.63 17.73
CA GLN A 48 3.61 -1.06 19.12
C GLN A 48 2.23 -1.39 19.72
N LYS A 49 1.21 -0.62 19.37
CA LYS A 49 -0.14 -0.80 19.90
C LYS A 49 -0.89 -1.96 19.26
N TYR A 50 -0.79 -2.10 17.95
CA TYR A 50 -1.60 -3.04 17.14
C TYR A 50 -0.81 -4.20 16.56
N GLY A 51 0.51 -4.12 16.52
CA GLY A 51 1.34 -5.09 15.83
C GLY A 51 1.59 -4.71 14.37
N ARG A 52 2.17 -5.64 13.63
CA ARG A 52 2.55 -5.43 12.23
C ARG A 52 1.36 -5.69 11.30
N LEU A 53 0.38 -4.80 11.36
CA LEU A 53 -0.85 -4.94 10.57
C LEU A 53 -0.62 -4.51 9.10
N PRO A 54 -1.40 -5.06 8.15
CA PRO A 54 -1.26 -4.72 6.74
C PRO A 54 -1.30 -3.21 6.44
N SER A 55 -2.24 -2.48 7.05
CA SER A 55 -2.37 -1.03 6.85
C SER A 55 -1.12 -0.28 7.30
N ILE A 56 -0.50 -0.69 8.39
CA ILE A 56 0.71 -0.06 8.91
C ILE A 56 1.90 -0.35 7.99
N LEU A 57 2.09 -1.62 7.63
CA LEU A 57 3.23 -2.03 6.80
C LEU A 57 3.16 -1.45 5.39
N SER A 58 1.97 -1.45 4.79
CA SER A 58 1.81 -0.91 3.43
C SER A 58 2.01 0.61 3.42
N THR A 59 1.58 1.31 4.46
CA THR A 59 1.82 2.75 4.56
C THR A 59 3.31 3.04 4.75
N ARG A 60 4.02 2.28 5.59
CA ARG A 60 5.48 2.40 5.71
C ARG A 60 6.17 2.24 4.37
N ALA A 61 5.74 1.27 3.57
CA ALA A 61 6.34 0.98 2.28
C ALA A 61 6.31 2.19 1.35
N ASP A 62 5.30 3.04 1.45
CA ASP A 62 5.17 4.25 0.62
C ASP A 62 6.22 5.32 0.95
N TYR A 63 6.83 5.26 2.13
CA TYR A 63 7.76 6.30 2.61
C TYR A 63 9.18 5.78 2.83
N VAL A 64 9.47 4.56 2.41
CA VAL A 64 10.82 3.99 2.43
C VAL A 64 11.45 4.21 1.06
N ASP A 65 12.67 4.76 1.04
CA ASP A 65 13.36 5.08 -0.23
C ASP A 65 13.93 3.85 -0.93
N ASP A 66 14.31 2.81 -0.16
CA ASP A 66 14.87 1.58 -0.72
C ASP A 66 13.74 0.69 -1.25
N ALA A 67 13.73 0.47 -2.57
CA ALA A 67 12.69 -0.32 -3.24
C ALA A 67 12.64 -1.76 -2.75
N ASN A 68 13.77 -2.36 -2.40
CA ASN A 68 13.80 -3.74 -1.88
C ASN A 68 13.15 -3.84 -0.51
N ILE A 69 13.40 -2.86 0.35
CA ILE A 69 12.77 -2.80 1.68
C ILE A 69 11.27 -2.57 1.53
N SER A 70 10.88 -1.63 0.67
CA SER A 70 9.49 -1.33 0.40
C SER A 70 8.73 -2.57 -0.10
N LEU A 71 9.30 -3.29 -1.07
CA LEU A 71 8.71 -4.51 -1.60
C LEU A 71 8.57 -5.58 -0.52
N SER A 72 9.58 -5.74 0.34
CA SER A 72 9.55 -6.70 1.44
C SER A 72 8.42 -6.41 2.42
N LEU A 73 8.21 -5.13 2.76
CA LEU A 73 7.11 -4.71 3.62
C LEU A 73 5.75 -4.99 2.99
N LEU A 74 5.62 -4.72 1.69
CA LEU A 74 4.37 -4.99 0.96
C LEU A 74 4.05 -6.48 0.91
N LYS A 75 5.06 -7.32 0.68
CA LYS A 75 4.85 -8.77 0.66
C LYS A 75 4.46 -9.31 2.02
N GLU A 76 5.09 -8.84 3.08
CA GLU A 76 4.69 -9.22 4.45
C GLU A 76 3.25 -8.78 4.73
N ALA A 77 2.90 -7.56 4.33
CA ALA A 77 1.55 -7.03 4.50
C ALA A 77 0.53 -7.87 3.73
N TYR A 78 0.86 -8.29 2.51
CA TYR A 78 -0.05 -9.13 1.70
C TYR A 78 -0.30 -10.48 2.36
N VAL A 79 0.75 -11.13 2.84
CA VAL A 79 0.62 -12.43 3.52
C VAL A 79 -0.27 -12.31 4.75
N SER A 80 -0.09 -11.26 5.55
CA SER A 80 -0.92 -11.01 6.73
C SER A 80 -2.38 -10.77 6.36
N ALA A 81 -2.63 -9.98 5.30
CA ALA A 81 -3.99 -9.73 4.82
C ALA A 81 -4.64 -11.00 4.29
N ASP A 82 -3.87 -11.86 3.60
CA ASP A 82 -4.35 -13.13 3.07
C ASP A 82 -4.74 -14.09 4.19
N GLU A 83 -3.94 -14.19 5.24
CA GLU A 83 -4.24 -15.03 6.41
C GLU A 83 -5.54 -14.63 7.09
N ASP A 84 -5.86 -13.33 7.12
CA ASP A 84 -7.07 -12.80 7.75
C ASP A 84 -8.23 -12.63 6.77
N SER A 85 -8.09 -13.05 5.53
CA SER A 85 -9.08 -12.86 4.46
C SER A 85 -9.51 -11.39 4.30
N ASP A 86 -8.57 -10.48 4.47
CA ASP A 86 -8.78 -9.03 4.37
C ASP A 86 -8.70 -8.60 2.90
N LEU A 87 -9.80 -8.77 2.16
CA LEU A 87 -9.84 -8.55 0.71
C LEU A 87 -9.47 -7.13 0.31
N LYS A 88 -9.93 -6.13 1.06
CA LYS A 88 -9.62 -4.74 0.75
C LYS A 88 -8.11 -4.51 0.75
N ASN A 89 -7.43 -4.93 1.80
CA ASN A 89 -5.97 -4.78 1.89
C ASN A 89 -5.25 -5.65 0.85
N LYS A 90 -5.75 -6.85 0.56
CA LYS A 90 -5.16 -7.69 -0.50
C LYS A 90 -5.17 -6.97 -1.85
N VAL A 91 -6.30 -6.34 -2.20
CA VAL A 91 -6.43 -5.59 -3.46
C VAL A 91 -5.49 -4.38 -3.47
N ILE A 92 -5.48 -3.59 -2.42
CA ILE A 92 -4.62 -2.40 -2.31
C ILE A 92 -3.15 -2.79 -2.42
N ILE A 93 -2.72 -3.75 -1.61
CA ILE A 93 -1.32 -4.14 -1.50
C ILE A 93 -0.86 -4.89 -2.75
N GLY A 94 -1.69 -5.80 -3.26
CA GLY A 94 -1.36 -6.55 -4.48
C GLY A 94 -1.17 -5.65 -5.69
N SER A 95 -2.01 -4.62 -5.84
CA SER A 95 -1.84 -3.63 -6.91
C SER A 95 -0.53 -2.85 -6.77
N SER A 96 -0.18 -2.47 -5.55
CA SER A 96 1.08 -1.77 -5.27
C SER A 96 2.30 -2.63 -5.59
N ILE A 97 2.26 -3.92 -5.26
CA ILE A 97 3.35 -4.85 -5.58
C ILE A 97 3.50 -4.98 -7.11
N ALA A 98 2.39 -5.14 -7.84
CA ALA A 98 2.43 -5.23 -9.31
C ALA A 98 3.04 -3.98 -9.93
N GLU A 99 2.60 -2.79 -9.48
CA GLU A 99 3.16 -1.52 -9.95
C GLU A 99 4.66 -1.43 -9.67
N MET A 100 5.07 -1.84 -8.49
CA MET A 100 6.48 -1.78 -8.09
C MET A 100 7.37 -2.68 -8.98
N TYR A 101 6.89 -3.87 -9.31
CA TYR A 101 7.63 -4.73 -10.23
C TYR A 101 7.76 -4.13 -11.63
N LEU A 102 6.75 -3.39 -12.09
CA LEU A 102 6.82 -2.70 -13.39
C LEU A 102 7.70 -1.45 -13.32
N ASP A 103 7.51 -0.61 -12.31
CA ASP A 103 8.10 0.72 -12.27
C ASP A 103 9.51 0.75 -11.66
N SER A 104 9.74 -0.05 -10.61
CA SER A 104 11.00 -0.01 -9.87
C SER A 104 11.96 -1.13 -10.25
N PHE A 105 11.46 -2.30 -10.64
CA PHE A 105 12.28 -3.47 -10.91
C PHE A 105 12.31 -3.88 -12.38
N ASP A 106 11.49 -3.27 -13.22
CA ASP A 106 11.38 -3.62 -14.64
C ASP A 106 11.26 -5.14 -14.84
N ASN A 107 10.39 -5.76 -14.05
CA ASN A 107 10.23 -7.22 -14.05
C ASN A 107 8.79 -7.58 -14.40
N LYS A 108 8.53 -7.72 -15.71
CA LYS A 108 7.19 -8.05 -16.22
C LYS A 108 6.72 -9.44 -15.80
N SER A 109 7.63 -10.39 -15.66
CA SER A 109 7.28 -11.74 -15.25
C SER A 109 6.65 -11.76 -13.85
N ARG A 110 7.31 -11.13 -12.89
CA ARG A 110 6.78 -11.04 -11.52
C ARG A 110 5.57 -10.13 -11.44
N ALA A 111 5.58 -9.02 -12.18
CA ALA A 111 4.40 -8.15 -12.26
C ALA A 111 3.19 -8.93 -12.77
N GLY A 112 3.38 -9.78 -13.79
CA GLY A 112 2.31 -10.62 -14.34
C GLY A 112 1.70 -11.57 -13.31
N PHE A 113 2.51 -12.17 -12.46
CA PHE A 113 2.02 -13.00 -11.35
C PHE A 113 1.10 -12.19 -10.43
N TRP A 114 1.54 -10.99 -10.05
CA TRP A 114 0.76 -10.15 -9.12
C TRP A 114 -0.49 -9.56 -9.77
N VAL A 115 -0.46 -9.27 -11.07
CA VAL A 115 -1.66 -8.85 -11.81
C VAL A 115 -2.69 -9.96 -11.83
N LYS A 116 -2.28 -11.22 -12.04
CA LYS A 116 -3.20 -12.37 -11.97
C LYS A 116 -3.77 -12.54 -10.56
N THR A 117 -2.95 -12.36 -9.54
CA THR A 117 -3.38 -12.41 -8.15
C THR A 117 -4.40 -11.32 -7.86
N LEU A 118 -4.13 -10.11 -8.34
CA LEU A 118 -5.06 -8.98 -8.20
C LEU A 118 -6.41 -9.30 -8.85
N LYS A 119 -6.40 -9.90 -10.04
CA LYS A 119 -7.65 -10.29 -10.72
C LYS A 119 -8.48 -11.23 -9.85
N LYS A 120 -7.85 -12.25 -9.26
CA LYS A 120 -8.55 -13.20 -8.40
C LYS A 120 -9.15 -12.53 -7.17
N ASP A 121 -8.39 -11.62 -6.55
CA ASP A 121 -8.88 -10.90 -5.38
C ASP A 121 -10.03 -9.95 -5.75
N LEU A 122 -9.95 -9.29 -6.90
CA LEU A 122 -11.01 -8.40 -7.38
C LEU A 122 -12.31 -9.16 -7.72
N GLU A 123 -12.23 -10.41 -8.15
CA GLU A 123 -13.42 -11.25 -8.39
C GLU A 123 -14.22 -11.45 -7.10
N LYS A 124 -13.56 -11.41 -5.95
CA LYS A 124 -14.18 -11.57 -4.63
C LYS A 124 -14.51 -10.24 -3.97
N TYR A 125 -13.84 -9.16 -4.37
CA TYR A 125 -14.00 -7.83 -3.80
C TYR A 125 -14.74 -6.95 -4.81
N SER A 126 -16.06 -6.83 -4.65
CA SER A 126 -16.92 -6.11 -5.58
C SER A 126 -17.06 -4.64 -5.19
N GLY A 127 -17.30 -3.79 -6.19
CA GLY A 127 -17.77 -2.43 -5.98
C GLY A 127 -16.72 -1.34 -5.96
N ASP A 128 -15.46 -1.64 -6.27
CA ASP A 128 -14.42 -0.61 -6.36
C ASP A 128 -13.94 -0.45 -7.80
N GLU A 129 -14.50 0.55 -8.50
CA GLU A 129 -14.16 0.83 -9.89
C GLU A 129 -12.69 1.25 -10.05
N TYR A 130 -12.13 1.95 -9.05
CA TYR A 130 -10.75 2.42 -9.12
C TYR A 130 -9.78 1.24 -9.32
N PHE A 131 -9.91 0.18 -8.53
CA PHE A 131 -9.01 -0.96 -8.62
C PHE A 131 -9.29 -1.83 -9.85
N ASN A 132 -10.52 -1.87 -10.34
CA ASN A 132 -10.83 -2.54 -11.60
C ASN A 132 -10.16 -1.82 -12.78
N GLU A 133 -10.20 -0.50 -12.80
CA GLU A 133 -9.54 0.30 -13.83
C GLU A 133 -8.01 0.17 -13.74
N LEU A 134 -7.47 0.18 -12.53
CA LEU A 134 -6.04 -0.02 -12.30
C LEU A 134 -5.59 -1.39 -12.80
N TYR A 135 -6.37 -2.44 -12.53
CA TYR A 135 -6.09 -3.77 -13.06
C TYR A 135 -5.99 -3.77 -14.59
N ILE A 136 -6.95 -3.13 -15.26
CA ILE A 136 -6.95 -3.03 -16.73
C ILE A 136 -5.69 -2.31 -17.22
N GLU A 137 -5.34 -1.21 -16.59
CA GLU A 137 -4.13 -0.45 -16.93
C GLU A 137 -2.87 -1.30 -16.77
N LEU A 138 -2.73 -1.99 -15.64
CA LEU A 138 -1.58 -2.84 -15.37
C LEU A 138 -1.50 -4.00 -16.37
N ALA A 139 -2.61 -4.63 -16.69
CA ALA A 139 -2.67 -5.69 -17.68
C ALA A 139 -2.22 -5.20 -19.07
N GLN A 140 -2.64 -4.00 -19.46
CA GLN A 140 -2.22 -3.39 -20.72
C GLN A 140 -0.72 -3.12 -20.73
N ARG A 141 -0.16 -2.62 -19.64
CA ARG A 141 1.27 -2.35 -19.51
C ARG A 141 2.11 -3.61 -19.65
N LEU A 142 1.58 -4.76 -19.24
CA LEU A 142 2.28 -6.04 -19.40
C LEU A 142 2.43 -6.46 -20.87
N GLU A 143 1.51 -6.01 -21.72
CA GLU A 143 1.51 -6.34 -23.17
C GLU A 143 2.44 -5.43 -23.98
N GLU A 144 2.89 -4.34 -23.40
CA GLU A 144 3.84 -3.41 -24.05
C GLU A 144 5.30 -3.99 -24.08
#